data_4f31f2151267a2a67eb9be8e8c433589
#
_entry.id   4f31f2151267a2a67eb9be8e8c433589
#
_cell.length_a   1.000
_cell.length_b   1.000
_cell.length_c   1.000
_cell.angle_alpha   90.00
_cell.angle_beta   90.00
_cell.angle_gamma   90.00
#
_symmetry.space_group_name_H-M   'P 1'
#
loop_
_entity.id
_entity.type
_entity.pdbx_description
1 polymer ?
#
loop_
_entity_poly.entity_id
_entity_poly.type
_entity_poly.pdbx_seq_one_letter_code
_entity_poly.pdbx_strand_id
1 'polypeptide(L)'
;MKKITNVLKNISLAMFSSVLLFSCSKDENTSPDTSAPTIEGVELGEANSKIGYIGDELHVEATLTAEGTIQQAKLQITYQNGESSFKIEEAFADFVGKKGGKIHKHVDIPTDAKEGNYDFQLFVTDQNNKTTSIKETLKVVKKRIFTENEALPLSSLQLGILNKYIGLKKEDFLAKFSNGNVSYEQDSPFDPLVYYATQKEAPFQRYKIEVSFGNVFDLDKLPYESYEGVDSITIIPVDANDQEVTNNQPKEVFEYFEDYISSFSKKPYQYIREDDDKGYSEKRFKKEEFYHTFSNAELKETDASILWNANPNKPASESSKAKNTPIVKIKYKRENHTYEISIEFNRPNDYNNNLKQN
;
A
#
# COMPACT_ATOMS: atom_id res chain seq x y z
N MET A 1 35.98 59.85 5.43
CA MET A 1 37.44 60.06 5.56
C MET A 1 38.14 58.71 5.61
N LYS A 2 39.22 58.61 4.81
CA LYS A 2 40.25 57.53 4.66
C LYS A 2 39.76 56.28 3.92
N LYS A 3 39.95 56.13 2.63
CA LYS A 3 41.09 55.88 1.70
C LYS A 3 42.22 55.05 2.34
N ILE A 4 42.54 53.89 1.65
CA ILE A 4 43.89 53.40 1.29
C ILE A 4 43.66 52.07 0.55
N THR A 5 43.79 52.01 -0.74
CA THR A 5 44.88 51.88 -1.71
C THR A 5 45.50 50.46 -1.83
N ASN A 6 45.30 49.93 -3.05
CA ASN A 6 46.09 48.99 -3.86
C ASN A 6 47.49 48.55 -3.38
N VAL A 7 47.77 47.26 -3.58
CA VAL A 7 49.08 46.79 -4.07
C VAL A 7 48.89 45.58 -4.98
N LEU A 8 49.08 45.82 -6.29
CA LEU A 8 49.49 44.85 -7.27
C LEU A 8 50.96 44.49 -7.03
N LYS A 9 51.33 43.21 -7.11
CA LYS A 9 52.67 42.83 -7.51
C LYS A 9 52.68 41.57 -8.38
N ASN A 10 53.07 41.79 -9.61
CA ASN A 10 53.51 40.84 -10.61
C ASN A 10 54.76 40.08 -10.14
N ILE A 11 54.87 38.78 -10.44
CA ILE A 11 56.12 38.05 -10.66
C ILE A 11 55.81 36.94 -11.67
N SER A 12 56.21 37.16 -12.86
CA SER A 12 57.33 36.64 -13.64
C SER A 12 57.32 35.16 -14.03
N LEU A 13 57.07 35.02 -15.28
CA LEU A 13 57.36 33.97 -16.26
C LEU A 13 58.77 33.38 -16.10
N ALA A 14 58.87 32.07 -15.94
CA ALA A 14 60.08 31.31 -16.22
C ALA A 14 59.74 30.11 -17.12
N MET A 15 60.01 30.30 -18.44
CA MET A 15 60.13 29.19 -19.40
C MET A 15 61.27 28.25 -18.95
N PHE A 16 60.99 26.98 -18.84
CA PHE A 16 62.00 25.93 -18.89
C PHE A 16 61.61 24.94 -19.99
N SER A 17 62.30 25.12 -21.12
CA SER A 17 62.27 24.23 -22.26
C SER A 17 63.19 23.06 -21.95
N SER A 18 62.63 21.86 -21.84
CA SER A 18 63.40 20.63 -21.88
C SER A 18 62.77 19.66 -22.89
N VAL A 19 63.49 19.58 -24.00
CA VAL A 19 63.31 18.58 -25.02
C VAL A 19 63.59 17.22 -24.42
N LEU A 20 62.64 16.32 -24.39
CA LEU A 20 62.87 14.90 -24.12
C LEU A 20 62.33 14.05 -25.25
N LEU A 21 63.26 13.29 -25.72
CA LEU A 21 63.33 12.28 -26.75
C LEU A 21 62.04 11.42 -26.85
N PHE A 22 61.54 11.29 -28.04
CA PHE A 22 60.57 10.29 -28.45
C PHE A 22 61.25 8.90 -28.28
N SER A 23 60.76 8.16 -27.29
CA SER A 23 60.83 6.70 -27.29
C SER A 23 59.49 6.18 -27.72
N CYS A 24 59.40 5.74 -28.94
CA CYS A 24 58.24 5.00 -29.47
C CYS A 24 58.31 3.58 -28.88
N SER A 25 57.64 3.34 -27.78
CA SER A 25 57.19 2.00 -27.42
C SER A 25 55.69 1.93 -27.79
N LYS A 26 55.41 1.10 -28.79
CA LYS A 26 54.07 0.61 -29.03
C LYS A 26 53.67 -0.28 -27.83
N ASP A 27 53.12 0.33 -26.82
CA ASP A 27 52.25 -0.36 -25.90
C ASP A 27 50.82 -0.06 -26.36
N GLU A 28 50.24 -1.02 -27.01
CA GLU A 28 48.77 -1.13 -27.17
C GLU A 28 48.17 -1.36 -25.79
N ASN A 29 48.18 -0.32 -24.97
CA ASN A 29 47.37 -0.25 -23.78
C ASN A 29 45.98 0.25 -24.25
N THR A 30 45.26 -0.61 -24.97
CA THR A 30 43.79 -0.49 -25.02
C THR A 30 43.32 -0.71 -23.59
N SER A 31 43.14 0.38 -22.83
CA SER A 31 42.27 0.36 -21.64
C SER A 31 41.03 -0.40 -22.04
N PRO A 32 40.66 -1.47 -21.36
CA PRO A 32 39.40 -2.10 -21.64
C PRO A 32 38.33 -1.03 -21.54
N ASP A 33 37.61 -0.82 -22.64
CA ASP A 33 36.49 0.12 -22.69
C ASP A 33 35.37 -0.50 -21.83
N THR A 34 35.50 -0.33 -20.52
CA THR A 34 34.51 -0.85 -19.56
C THR A 34 33.17 -0.18 -19.83
N SER A 35 32.14 -0.97 -19.92
CA SER A 35 30.77 -0.44 -20.07
C SER A 35 30.38 0.47 -18.89
N ALA A 36 29.42 1.38 -19.12
CA ALA A 36 28.86 2.16 -18.03
C ALA A 36 28.15 1.23 -17.03
N PRO A 37 28.10 1.60 -15.75
CA PRO A 37 27.38 0.81 -14.75
C PRO A 37 25.89 0.68 -15.10
N THR A 38 25.22 -0.36 -14.58
CA THR A 38 23.78 -0.59 -14.79
C THR A 38 23.00 -0.46 -13.48
N ILE A 39 21.74 -0.09 -13.60
CA ILE A 39 20.76 -0.04 -12.52
C ILE A 39 19.55 -0.83 -12.99
N GLU A 40 19.20 -1.90 -12.27
CA GLU A 40 18.12 -2.81 -12.65
C GLU A 40 17.20 -3.10 -11.46
N GLY A 41 15.96 -3.56 -11.74
CA GLY A 41 15.03 -4.03 -10.73
C GLY A 41 14.66 -2.97 -9.71
N VAL A 42 14.46 -1.72 -10.15
CA VAL A 42 14.10 -0.63 -9.25
C VAL A 42 12.70 -0.85 -8.71
N GLU A 43 12.60 -0.88 -7.38
CA GLU A 43 11.34 -0.85 -6.63
C GLU A 43 11.33 0.42 -5.80
N LEU A 44 10.28 1.25 -5.99
CA LEU A 44 10.09 2.51 -5.32
C LEU A 44 8.76 2.52 -4.59
N GLY A 45 8.80 2.62 -3.26
CA GLY A 45 7.65 2.40 -2.40
C GLY A 45 7.31 0.92 -2.26
N GLU A 46 6.44 0.60 -1.33
CA GLU A 46 6.02 -0.78 -1.08
C GLU A 46 5.32 -1.36 -2.32
N ALA A 47 5.73 -2.58 -2.72
CA ALA A 47 5.27 -3.25 -3.94
C ALA A 47 5.38 -2.37 -5.20
N ASN A 48 6.42 -1.54 -5.29
CA ASN A 48 6.66 -0.59 -6.38
C ASN A 48 5.48 0.38 -6.62
N SER A 49 4.79 0.77 -5.55
CA SER A 49 3.62 1.66 -5.63
C SER A 49 3.94 3.06 -6.12
N LYS A 50 5.21 3.47 -6.05
CA LYS A 50 5.69 4.83 -6.30
C LYS A 50 4.98 5.88 -5.44
N ILE A 51 4.55 5.46 -4.25
CA ILE A 51 3.92 6.32 -3.25
C ILE A 51 4.82 6.35 -2.01
N GLY A 52 5.06 7.56 -1.50
CA GLY A 52 5.69 7.83 -0.23
C GLY A 52 4.75 8.57 0.71
N TYR A 53 4.86 8.32 2.01
CA TYR A 53 4.01 8.96 3.00
C TYR A 53 4.81 9.98 3.82
N ILE A 54 4.27 11.18 4.01
CA ILE A 54 4.88 12.23 4.82
C ILE A 54 5.11 11.72 6.24
N GLY A 55 6.35 11.84 6.73
CA GLY A 55 6.75 11.39 8.07
C GLY A 55 6.94 9.88 8.21
N ASP A 56 6.99 9.14 7.11
CA ASP A 56 7.20 7.70 7.07
C ASP A 56 8.43 7.34 6.23
N GLU A 57 8.85 6.10 6.27
CA GLU A 57 9.97 5.57 5.48
C GLU A 57 9.51 5.14 4.08
N LEU A 58 10.28 5.54 3.05
CA LEU A 58 10.12 5.10 1.67
C LEU A 58 11.01 3.89 1.41
N HIS A 59 10.42 2.77 1.05
CA HIS A 59 11.15 1.60 0.59
C HIS A 59 11.80 1.85 -0.78
N VAL A 60 13.10 1.53 -0.91
CA VAL A 60 13.86 1.64 -2.16
C VAL A 60 14.70 0.38 -2.36
N GLU A 61 14.46 -0.34 -3.46
CA GLU A 61 15.28 -1.44 -3.92
C GLU A 61 15.86 -1.17 -5.31
N ALA A 62 17.09 -1.64 -5.57
CA ALA A 62 17.67 -1.68 -6.91
C ALA A 62 18.90 -2.61 -6.91
N THR A 63 19.24 -3.16 -8.06
CA THR A 63 20.50 -3.88 -8.27
C THR A 63 21.44 -3.02 -9.08
N LEU A 64 22.63 -2.76 -8.54
CA LEU A 64 23.71 -2.05 -9.21
C LEU A 64 24.76 -3.04 -9.72
N THR A 65 25.27 -2.82 -10.94
CA THR A 65 26.38 -3.60 -11.48
C THR A 65 27.35 -2.69 -12.24
N ALA A 66 28.64 -2.87 -12.06
CA ALA A 66 29.68 -2.14 -12.78
C ALA A 66 30.83 -3.12 -13.17
N GLU A 67 31.32 -3.02 -14.37
CA GLU A 67 32.50 -3.81 -14.80
C GLU A 67 33.75 -3.42 -14.01
N GLY A 68 33.92 -2.11 -13.78
CA GLY A 68 34.88 -1.55 -12.83
C GLY A 68 34.36 -1.58 -11.40
N THR A 69 34.91 -0.74 -10.52
CA THR A 69 34.35 -0.52 -9.18
C THR A 69 33.48 0.74 -9.16
N ILE A 70 32.47 0.73 -8.32
CA ILE A 70 31.60 1.90 -8.10
C ILE A 70 32.41 2.95 -7.33
N GLN A 71 32.43 4.16 -7.85
CA GLN A 71 33.02 5.33 -7.21
C GLN A 71 31.95 6.02 -6.33
N GLN A 72 30.73 6.11 -6.81
CA GLN A 72 29.62 6.74 -6.11
C GLN A 72 28.29 6.08 -6.49
N ALA A 73 27.45 5.85 -5.49
CA ALA A 73 26.04 5.56 -5.67
C ALA A 73 25.24 6.49 -4.75
N LYS A 74 24.19 7.14 -5.29
CA LYS A 74 23.33 8.05 -4.52
C LYS A 74 21.94 8.13 -5.10
N LEU A 75 20.96 8.38 -4.25
CA LEU A 75 19.63 8.80 -4.67
C LEU A 75 19.40 10.28 -4.37
N GLN A 76 18.45 10.84 -5.09
CA GLN A 76 17.96 12.19 -4.91
C GLN A 76 16.45 12.22 -5.16
N ILE A 77 15.70 12.84 -4.26
CA ILE A 77 14.26 13.05 -4.39
C ILE A 77 14.01 14.56 -4.33
N THR A 78 13.40 15.12 -5.37
CA THR A 78 13.21 16.57 -5.51
C THR A 78 11.76 16.88 -5.86
N TYR A 79 11.14 17.85 -5.17
CA TYR A 79 9.78 18.29 -5.45
C TYR A 79 9.65 18.89 -6.84
N GLN A 80 8.64 18.48 -7.62
CA GLN A 80 8.48 18.93 -9.01
C GLN A 80 7.91 20.34 -9.15
N ASN A 81 7.08 20.81 -8.21
CA ASN A 81 6.36 22.06 -8.31
C ASN A 81 7.12 23.25 -7.70
N GLY A 82 8.37 23.49 -8.16
CA GLY A 82 9.03 24.80 -8.23
C GLY A 82 9.56 25.31 -6.94
N GLU A 83 9.26 26.20 -6.19
CA GLU A 83 9.99 27.06 -5.23
C GLU A 83 10.46 26.37 -3.92
N SER A 84 10.22 25.10 -3.75
CA SER A 84 10.64 24.35 -2.60
C SER A 84 12.04 23.78 -2.83
N SER A 85 12.99 24.27 -2.08
CA SER A 85 14.32 23.68 -1.90
C SER A 85 14.28 22.29 -1.23
N PHE A 86 13.12 21.66 -1.16
CA PHE A 86 12.94 20.37 -0.53
C PHE A 86 13.60 19.28 -1.37
N LYS A 87 14.65 18.74 -0.82
CA LYS A 87 15.47 17.71 -1.45
C LYS A 87 15.91 16.70 -0.42
N ILE A 88 15.68 15.43 -0.72
CA ILE A 88 16.28 14.33 0.02
C ILE A 88 17.45 13.83 -0.81
N GLU A 89 18.61 13.67 -0.20
CA GLU A 89 19.78 13.05 -0.79
C GLU A 89 20.31 11.96 0.15
N GLU A 90 20.50 10.77 -0.40
CA GLU A 90 21.07 9.63 0.30
C GLU A 90 22.25 9.09 -0.50
N ALA A 91 23.41 8.96 0.15
CA ALA A 91 24.61 8.39 -0.45
C ALA A 91 24.81 6.96 0.06
N PHE A 92 25.03 6.03 -0.85
CA PHE A 92 25.26 4.62 -0.53
C PHE A 92 26.76 4.31 -0.45
N ALA A 93 27.41 4.71 0.63
CA ALA A 93 28.84 4.55 0.84
C ALA A 93 29.28 3.08 0.80
N ASP A 94 28.40 2.15 1.17
CA ASP A 94 28.67 0.72 1.20
C ASP A 94 28.98 0.11 -0.17
N PHE A 95 28.68 0.81 -1.27
CA PHE A 95 28.94 0.36 -2.64
C PHE A 95 30.28 0.86 -3.18
N VAL A 96 30.87 1.86 -2.55
CA VAL A 96 32.17 2.41 -3.01
C VAL A 96 33.25 1.34 -2.98
N GLY A 97 33.96 1.18 -4.11
CA GLY A 97 34.99 0.17 -4.30
C GLY A 97 34.45 -1.23 -4.63
N LYS A 98 33.15 -1.46 -4.69
CA LYS A 98 32.51 -2.73 -5.08
C LYS A 98 32.17 -2.73 -6.57
N LYS A 99 31.99 -3.92 -7.15
CA LYS A 99 31.53 -4.10 -8.54
C LYS A 99 29.99 -4.09 -8.66
N GLY A 100 29.26 -3.98 -7.55
CA GLY A 100 27.82 -3.94 -7.52
C GLY A 100 27.25 -4.48 -6.22
N GLY A 101 25.94 -4.68 -6.21
CA GLY A 101 25.18 -5.22 -5.10
C GLY A 101 23.73 -4.75 -5.14
N LYS A 102 22.95 -5.22 -4.18
CA LYS A 102 21.52 -4.87 -4.05
C LYS A 102 21.38 -3.74 -3.04
N ILE A 103 20.78 -2.62 -3.48
CA ILE A 103 20.23 -1.59 -2.58
C ILE A 103 18.96 -2.17 -1.98
N HIS A 104 18.81 -2.07 -0.67
CA HIS A 104 17.59 -2.30 0.08
C HIS A 104 17.62 -1.30 1.23
N LYS A 105 16.91 -0.19 1.06
CA LYS A 105 16.96 0.94 1.99
C LYS A 105 15.57 1.47 2.27
N HIS A 106 15.41 2.00 3.46
CA HIS A 106 14.29 2.80 3.89
C HIS A 106 14.78 4.23 4.03
N VAL A 107 14.16 5.14 3.28
CA VAL A 107 14.55 6.56 3.20
C VAL A 107 13.48 7.40 3.86
N ASP A 108 13.84 8.17 4.87
CA ASP A 108 12.88 9.01 5.61
C ASP A 108 12.29 10.10 4.70
N ILE A 109 10.97 10.18 4.65
CA ILE A 109 10.24 11.33 4.09
C ILE A 109 9.93 12.28 5.25
N PRO A 110 10.51 13.47 5.30
CA PRO A 110 10.32 14.40 6.41
C PRO A 110 8.86 14.77 6.66
N THR A 111 8.55 15.09 7.92
CA THR A 111 7.20 15.47 8.35
C THR A 111 6.73 16.81 7.77
N ASP A 112 7.64 17.64 7.29
CA ASP A 112 7.39 18.93 6.63
C ASP A 112 7.41 18.83 5.09
N ALA A 113 7.54 17.62 4.52
CA ALA A 113 7.40 17.38 3.09
C ALA A 113 6.02 17.83 2.59
N LYS A 114 5.97 18.35 1.38
CA LYS A 114 4.70 18.76 0.75
C LYS A 114 4.06 17.60 0.00
N GLU A 115 2.76 17.55 -0.01
CA GLU A 115 2.04 16.63 -0.91
C GLU A 115 2.26 17.01 -2.36
N GLY A 116 2.43 16.01 -3.22
CA GLY A 116 2.60 16.22 -4.66
C GLY A 116 3.57 15.25 -5.30
N ASN A 117 3.95 15.56 -6.53
CA ASN A 117 4.89 14.74 -7.29
C ASN A 117 6.33 15.21 -7.04
N TYR A 118 7.21 14.22 -6.94
CA TYR A 118 8.64 14.37 -6.77
C TYR A 118 9.37 13.62 -7.89
N ASP A 119 10.49 14.17 -8.32
CA ASP A 119 11.46 13.47 -9.14
C ASP A 119 12.32 12.59 -8.24
N PHE A 120 12.23 11.30 -8.38
CA PHE A 120 13.20 10.34 -7.82
C PHE A 120 14.27 10.07 -8.86
N GLN A 121 15.54 10.17 -8.48
CA GLN A 121 16.67 9.83 -9.33
C GLN A 121 17.67 8.99 -8.54
N LEU A 122 18.09 7.87 -9.13
CA LEU A 122 19.16 7.02 -8.62
C LEU A 122 20.33 7.09 -9.59
N PHE A 123 21.52 7.40 -9.06
CA PHE A 123 22.74 7.57 -9.83
C PHE A 123 23.79 6.55 -9.38
N VAL A 124 24.51 6.00 -10.32
CA VAL A 124 25.71 5.22 -10.06
C VAL A 124 26.84 5.67 -11.00
N THR A 125 27.98 5.96 -10.43
CA THR A 125 29.20 6.37 -11.16
C THR A 125 30.30 5.37 -10.86
N ASP A 126 30.98 4.89 -11.88
CA ASP A 126 32.15 4.02 -11.73
C ASP A 126 33.47 4.80 -11.58
N GLN A 127 34.53 4.09 -11.29
CA GLN A 127 35.89 4.66 -11.16
C GLN A 127 36.43 5.30 -12.46
N ASN A 128 35.82 5.04 -13.63
CA ASN A 128 36.16 5.63 -14.90
C ASN A 128 35.31 6.90 -15.19
N ASN A 129 34.53 7.38 -14.20
CA ASN A 129 33.62 8.51 -14.29
C ASN A 129 32.45 8.28 -15.27
N LYS A 130 32.16 7.02 -15.63
CA LYS A 130 30.94 6.70 -16.40
C LYS A 130 29.78 6.66 -15.41
N THR A 131 28.71 7.38 -15.75
CA THR A 131 27.52 7.51 -14.89
C THR A 131 26.28 6.96 -15.59
N THR A 132 25.51 6.17 -14.88
CA THR A 132 24.15 5.79 -15.25
C THR A 132 23.19 6.35 -14.22
N SER A 133 22.04 6.80 -14.67
CA SER A 133 20.95 7.22 -13.79
C SER A 133 19.61 6.74 -14.30
N ILE A 134 18.71 6.51 -13.37
CA ILE A 134 17.29 6.32 -13.68
C ILE A 134 16.50 7.42 -13.01
N LYS A 135 15.34 7.74 -13.62
CA LYS A 135 14.40 8.74 -13.13
C LYS A 135 13.01 8.14 -13.08
N GLU A 136 12.33 8.34 -11.94
CA GLU A 136 10.95 7.93 -11.72
C GLU A 136 10.17 9.07 -11.07
N THR A 137 8.85 9.03 -11.18
CA THR A 137 7.98 9.94 -10.43
C THR A 137 7.52 9.26 -9.15
N LEU A 138 7.79 9.90 -8.01
CA LEU A 138 7.30 9.52 -6.70
C LEU A 138 6.15 10.45 -6.31
N LYS A 139 4.99 9.90 -5.96
CA LYS A 139 3.89 10.67 -5.38
C LYS A 139 4.00 10.66 -3.86
N VAL A 140 4.21 11.82 -3.26
CA VAL A 140 4.22 11.97 -1.80
C VAL A 140 2.87 12.47 -1.32
N VAL A 141 2.30 11.78 -0.34
CA VAL A 141 0.96 12.06 0.21
C VAL A 141 0.98 11.98 1.73
N LYS A 142 -0.03 12.56 2.37
CA LYS A 142 -0.26 12.31 3.80
C LYS A 142 -0.75 10.88 4.01
N LYS A 143 -0.22 10.24 5.04
CA LYS A 143 -0.75 8.95 5.50
C LYS A 143 -2.15 9.16 6.05
N ARG A 144 -3.11 8.38 5.55
CA ARG A 144 -4.44 8.37 6.16
C ARG A 144 -4.37 7.70 7.52
N ILE A 145 -4.82 8.39 8.54
CA ILE A 145 -4.88 7.87 9.91
C ILE A 145 -6.36 7.64 10.24
N PHE A 146 -6.72 6.37 10.44
CA PHE A 146 -8.07 5.99 10.84
C PHE A 146 -8.09 5.86 12.36
N THR A 147 -8.72 6.84 13.02
CA THR A 147 -8.86 6.82 14.48
C THR A 147 -10.19 6.19 14.85
N GLU A 148 -10.12 5.05 15.54
CA GLU A 148 -11.28 4.32 16.04
C GLU A 148 -11.29 4.29 17.56
N ASN A 149 -12.49 4.40 18.13
CA ASN A 149 -12.68 4.39 19.56
C ASN A 149 -14.01 3.70 19.89
N GLU A 150 -13.97 2.63 20.69
CA GLU A 150 -15.14 1.87 21.12
C GLU A 150 -16.18 2.70 21.92
N ALA A 151 -15.76 3.84 22.47
CA ALA A 151 -16.65 4.78 23.13
C ALA A 151 -17.52 5.60 22.14
N LEU A 152 -17.16 5.64 20.84
CA LEU A 152 -17.99 6.27 19.83
C LEU A 152 -19.23 5.43 19.54
N PRO A 153 -20.39 6.07 19.26
CA PRO A 153 -21.61 5.35 18.95
C PRO A 153 -21.47 4.55 17.65
N LEU A 154 -22.23 3.47 17.51
CA LEU A 154 -22.29 2.66 16.29
C LEU A 154 -22.73 3.49 15.04
N SER A 155 -23.35 4.65 15.23
CA SER A 155 -23.66 5.61 14.15
C SER A 155 -22.42 6.24 13.50
N SER A 156 -21.22 6.03 14.05
CA SER A 156 -19.94 6.34 13.39
C SER A 156 -19.39 5.09 12.75
N LEU A 157 -19.05 5.13 11.46
CA LEU A 157 -18.42 3.99 10.78
C LEU A 157 -17.01 3.75 11.34
N GLN A 158 -16.82 2.60 11.94
CA GLN A 158 -15.55 2.15 12.53
C GLN A 158 -15.32 0.69 12.15
N LEU A 159 -14.69 0.46 10.99
CA LEU A 159 -14.55 -0.89 10.42
C LEU A 159 -13.74 -1.82 11.31
N GLY A 160 -12.70 -1.33 11.99
CA GLY A 160 -11.89 -2.12 12.90
C GLY A 160 -12.63 -2.51 14.17
N ILE A 161 -13.55 -1.65 14.67
CA ILE A 161 -14.44 -1.97 15.79
C ILE A 161 -15.46 -3.02 15.36
N LEU A 162 -16.11 -2.83 14.19
CA LEU A 162 -17.04 -3.81 13.63
C LEU A 162 -16.37 -5.18 13.42
N ASN A 163 -15.12 -5.17 12.95
CA ASN A 163 -14.32 -6.38 12.78
C ASN A 163 -14.14 -7.17 14.11
N LYS A 164 -14.01 -6.46 15.23
CA LYS A 164 -13.93 -7.09 16.57
C LYS A 164 -15.26 -7.66 17.06
N TYR A 165 -16.38 -7.21 16.50
CA TYR A 165 -17.71 -7.70 16.90
C TYR A 165 -18.10 -9.01 16.21
N ILE A 166 -17.41 -9.41 15.15
CA ILE A 166 -17.60 -10.73 14.55
C ILE A 166 -17.34 -11.82 15.60
N GLY A 167 -18.29 -12.74 15.75
CA GLY A 167 -18.27 -13.77 16.78
C GLY A 167 -18.77 -13.32 18.16
N LEU A 168 -19.09 -12.04 18.36
CA LEU A 168 -19.67 -11.57 19.61
C LEU A 168 -21.08 -12.18 19.78
N LYS A 169 -21.45 -12.58 20.99
CA LYS A 169 -22.78 -13.06 21.29
C LYS A 169 -23.84 -12.01 20.94
N LYS A 170 -24.98 -12.45 20.44
CA LYS A 170 -26.07 -11.57 20.01
C LYS A 170 -26.51 -10.59 21.09
N GLU A 171 -26.71 -11.08 22.32
CA GLU A 171 -27.09 -10.23 23.46
C GLU A 171 -26.05 -9.14 23.78
N ASP A 172 -24.75 -9.49 23.71
CA ASP A 172 -23.66 -8.56 23.98
C ASP A 172 -23.54 -7.50 22.87
N PHE A 173 -23.81 -7.89 21.63
CA PHE A 173 -23.87 -6.96 20.51
C PHE A 173 -25.04 -6.00 20.64
N LEU A 174 -26.26 -6.51 20.92
CA LEU A 174 -27.47 -5.69 21.09
C LEU A 174 -27.32 -4.68 22.24
N ALA A 175 -26.61 -5.03 23.31
CA ALA A 175 -26.32 -4.11 24.40
C ALA A 175 -25.54 -2.85 23.96
N LYS A 176 -24.79 -2.90 22.85
CA LYS A 176 -24.06 -1.75 22.29
C LYS A 176 -25.01 -0.64 21.82
N PHE A 177 -26.17 -0.99 21.27
CA PHE A 177 -27.19 -0.01 20.83
C PHE A 177 -27.82 0.72 22.01
N SER A 178 -28.12 0.02 23.08
CA SER A 178 -28.72 0.61 24.29
C SER A 178 -27.78 1.64 24.92
N ASN A 179 -26.49 1.40 24.90
CA ASN A 179 -25.48 2.30 25.45
C ASN A 179 -25.18 3.51 24.53
N GLY A 180 -25.43 3.38 23.21
CA GLY A 180 -25.01 4.36 22.20
C GLY A 180 -26.14 5.27 21.69
N ASN A 181 -27.39 5.13 22.13
CA ASN A 181 -28.56 5.84 21.59
C ASN A 181 -28.70 5.72 20.06
N VAL A 182 -28.34 4.58 19.50
CA VAL A 182 -28.47 4.29 18.06
C VAL A 182 -29.67 3.39 17.88
N SER A 183 -30.59 3.77 17.00
CA SER A 183 -31.73 2.95 16.63
C SER A 183 -31.33 1.92 15.57
N TYR A 184 -31.99 0.79 15.59
CA TYR A 184 -31.89 -0.24 14.57
C TYR A 184 -33.26 -0.76 14.19
N GLU A 185 -33.36 -1.38 13.01
CA GLU A 185 -34.54 -2.02 12.47
C GLU A 185 -34.27 -3.52 12.28
N GLN A 186 -35.30 -4.33 12.55
CA GLN A 186 -35.25 -5.77 12.30
C GLN A 186 -36.68 -6.26 12.16
N ASP A 187 -37.09 -6.68 10.95
CA ASP A 187 -38.45 -7.09 10.65
C ASP A 187 -38.81 -8.43 11.27
N SER A 188 -37.84 -9.33 11.37
CA SER A 188 -37.97 -10.66 11.97
C SER A 188 -36.68 -11.04 12.72
N PRO A 189 -36.73 -11.88 13.75
CA PRO A 189 -35.54 -12.37 14.45
C PRO A 189 -34.51 -13.09 13.55
N PHE A 190 -34.95 -13.52 12.37
CA PHE A 190 -34.10 -14.20 11.37
C PHE A 190 -33.55 -13.25 10.30
N ASP A 191 -34.08 -12.03 10.22
CA ASP A 191 -33.61 -11.03 9.27
C ASP A 191 -32.39 -10.30 9.83
N PRO A 192 -31.53 -9.74 8.96
CA PRO A 192 -30.44 -8.90 9.41
C PRO A 192 -30.94 -7.71 10.23
N LEU A 193 -30.23 -7.38 11.29
CA LEU A 193 -30.42 -6.11 11.99
C LEU A 193 -29.84 -5.00 11.13
N VAL A 194 -30.59 -3.94 10.89
CA VAL A 194 -30.21 -2.81 10.05
C VAL A 194 -30.07 -1.54 10.88
N TYR A 195 -28.96 -0.84 10.70
CA TYR A 195 -28.74 0.50 11.24
C TYR A 195 -27.88 1.33 10.30
N TYR A 196 -27.70 2.62 10.60
CA TYR A 196 -26.95 3.54 9.74
C TYR A 196 -25.78 4.17 10.45
N ALA A 197 -24.65 4.28 9.71
CA ALA A 197 -23.43 4.91 10.18
C ALA A 197 -22.97 5.99 9.22
N THR A 198 -22.18 6.95 9.73
CA THR A 198 -21.62 8.05 8.94
C THR A 198 -20.10 8.11 9.07
N GLN A 199 -19.45 8.61 8.01
CA GLN A 199 -18.00 8.89 8.00
C GLN A 199 -17.72 10.12 7.14
N LYS A 200 -17.17 11.18 7.75
CA LYS A 200 -17.00 12.48 7.08
C LYS A 200 -15.97 12.49 5.97
N GLU A 201 -14.88 11.74 6.13
CA GLU A 201 -13.71 11.78 5.24
C GLU A 201 -13.62 10.60 4.27
N ALA A 202 -14.67 9.77 4.22
CA ALA A 202 -14.75 8.63 3.33
C ALA A 202 -15.23 9.03 1.93
N PRO A 203 -15.01 8.19 0.90
CA PRO A 203 -15.59 8.37 -0.43
C PRO A 203 -17.12 8.47 -0.40
N PHE A 204 -17.74 7.91 0.63
CA PHE A 204 -19.18 7.96 0.90
C PHE A 204 -19.40 8.48 2.32
N GLN A 205 -20.47 9.22 2.53
CA GLN A 205 -20.73 9.86 3.83
C GLN A 205 -21.68 9.08 4.72
N ARG A 206 -22.52 8.19 4.16
CA ARG A 206 -23.52 7.42 4.88
C ARG A 206 -23.50 5.96 4.43
N TYR A 207 -23.73 5.09 5.37
CA TYR A 207 -23.68 3.64 5.17
C TYR A 207 -24.86 2.97 5.85
N LYS A 208 -25.51 2.06 5.15
CA LYS A 208 -26.40 1.06 5.70
C LYS A 208 -25.58 -0.11 6.20
N ILE A 209 -25.77 -0.50 7.44
CA ILE A 209 -25.06 -1.61 8.07
C ILE A 209 -26.09 -2.71 8.34
N GLU A 210 -25.84 -3.88 7.79
CA GLU A 210 -26.67 -5.07 7.98
C GLU A 210 -25.88 -6.08 8.80
N VAL A 211 -26.40 -6.49 9.95
CA VAL A 211 -25.77 -7.45 10.85
C VAL A 211 -26.57 -8.73 10.89
N SER A 212 -25.97 -9.81 10.43
CA SER A 212 -26.57 -11.14 10.47
C SER A 212 -26.08 -11.90 11.70
N PHE A 213 -27.02 -12.61 12.32
CA PHE A 213 -26.72 -13.50 13.44
C PHE A 213 -26.84 -14.95 12.99
N GLY A 214 -25.92 -15.77 13.44
CA GLY A 214 -25.86 -17.18 13.08
C GLY A 214 -25.12 -18.00 14.14
N ASN A 215 -25.00 -19.28 13.86
CA ASN A 215 -24.18 -20.14 14.70
C ASN A 215 -22.70 -19.84 14.51
N VAL A 216 -22.09 -19.25 15.50
CA VAL A 216 -20.64 -19.05 15.61
C VAL A 216 -20.05 -20.03 16.60
N PHE A 217 -18.75 -20.27 16.52
CA PHE A 217 -18.08 -21.29 17.30
C PHE A 217 -17.11 -20.68 18.30
N ASP A 218 -17.09 -21.21 19.52
CA ASP A 218 -16.01 -20.97 20.45
C ASP A 218 -14.76 -21.73 19.99
N LEU A 219 -13.87 -21.04 19.30
CA LEU A 219 -12.66 -21.64 18.73
C LEU A 219 -11.59 -21.98 19.77
N ASP A 220 -11.82 -21.62 21.03
CA ASP A 220 -10.93 -21.99 22.14
C ASP A 220 -11.30 -23.33 22.78
N LYS A 221 -12.46 -23.88 22.44
CA LYS A 221 -12.97 -25.17 22.95
C LYS A 221 -12.95 -26.26 21.90
N LEU A 222 -12.52 -27.44 22.28
CA LEU A 222 -12.61 -28.66 21.48
C LEU A 222 -13.31 -29.76 22.30
N PRO A 223 -14.45 -30.36 21.83
CA PRO A 223 -15.14 -30.03 20.57
C PRO A 223 -15.70 -28.61 20.58
N TYR A 224 -15.85 -28.01 19.40
CA TYR A 224 -16.36 -26.64 19.27
C TYR A 224 -17.78 -26.54 19.85
N GLU A 225 -17.97 -25.60 20.78
CA GLU A 225 -19.30 -25.19 21.23
C GLU A 225 -19.81 -24.09 20.31
N SER A 226 -21.08 -24.17 19.87
CA SER A 226 -21.72 -23.13 19.07
C SER A 226 -22.69 -22.29 19.91
N TYR A 227 -22.82 -21.03 19.55
CA TYR A 227 -23.78 -20.10 20.12
C TYR A 227 -24.27 -19.13 19.05
N GLU A 228 -25.41 -18.47 19.29
CA GLU A 228 -25.89 -17.40 18.40
C GLU A 228 -25.04 -16.15 18.60
N GLY A 229 -24.39 -15.69 17.52
CA GLY A 229 -23.51 -14.53 17.57
C GLY A 229 -23.45 -13.82 16.21
N VAL A 230 -22.71 -12.72 16.14
CA VAL A 230 -22.51 -11.95 14.91
C VAL A 230 -21.74 -12.81 13.90
N ASP A 231 -22.43 -13.27 12.88
CA ASP A 231 -21.89 -14.12 11.81
C ASP A 231 -21.30 -13.31 10.67
N SER A 232 -22.00 -12.25 10.26
CA SER A 232 -21.52 -11.34 9.24
C SER A 232 -22.06 -9.92 9.40
N ILE A 233 -21.29 -8.97 8.88
CA ILE A 233 -21.67 -7.55 8.80
C ILE A 233 -21.47 -7.11 7.36
N THR A 234 -22.54 -6.61 6.73
CA THR A 234 -22.51 -6.03 5.38
C THR A 234 -22.67 -4.52 5.47
N ILE A 235 -21.82 -3.78 4.79
CA ILE A 235 -21.75 -2.32 4.83
C ILE A 235 -21.93 -1.81 3.41
N ILE A 236 -23.00 -1.07 3.17
CA ILE A 236 -23.45 -0.61 1.87
C ILE A 236 -23.49 0.92 1.88
N PRO A 237 -22.74 1.61 1.02
CA PRO A 237 -22.87 3.06 0.87
C PRO A 237 -24.27 3.44 0.37
N VAL A 238 -24.93 4.37 1.08
CA VAL A 238 -26.29 4.82 0.73
C VAL A 238 -26.41 6.34 0.80
N ASP A 239 -27.39 6.88 0.09
CA ASP A 239 -27.78 8.30 0.17
C ASP A 239 -28.74 8.58 1.35
N ALA A 240 -29.25 9.79 1.43
CA ALA A 240 -30.21 10.20 2.47
C ALA A 240 -31.59 9.50 2.34
N ASN A 241 -31.88 8.90 1.19
CA ASN A 241 -33.11 8.17 0.91
C ASN A 241 -32.91 6.65 0.96
N ASP A 242 -31.76 6.21 1.54
CA ASP A 242 -31.37 4.80 1.69
C ASP A 242 -31.17 4.04 0.37
N GLN A 243 -30.94 4.78 -0.72
CA GLN A 243 -30.58 4.20 -2.01
C GLN A 243 -29.06 4.01 -2.12
N GLU A 244 -28.63 2.90 -2.70
CA GLU A 244 -27.21 2.64 -2.94
C GLU A 244 -26.55 3.77 -3.75
N VAL A 245 -25.44 4.29 -3.26
CA VAL A 245 -24.71 5.37 -3.91
C VAL A 245 -23.78 4.81 -4.99
N THR A 246 -23.87 5.39 -6.18
CA THR A 246 -23.00 5.03 -7.29
C THR A 246 -21.70 5.88 -7.27
N ASN A 247 -20.59 5.26 -7.58
CA ASN A 247 -19.30 5.95 -7.76
C ASN A 247 -18.52 5.28 -8.89
N ASN A 248 -18.22 6.03 -9.93
CA ASN A 248 -17.53 5.55 -11.12
C ASN A 248 -15.99 5.69 -11.06
N GLN A 249 -15.44 5.92 -9.86
CA GLN A 249 -14.00 6.03 -9.60
C GLN A 249 -13.52 4.86 -8.71
N PRO A 250 -13.60 3.62 -9.19
CA PRO A 250 -13.35 2.44 -8.37
C PRO A 250 -11.92 2.41 -7.81
N LYS A 251 -10.94 2.96 -8.52
CA LYS A 251 -9.58 3.03 -8.01
C LYS A 251 -9.49 3.82 -6.70
N GLU A 252 -10.06 5.01 -6.64
CA GLU A 252 -10.01 5.88 -5.46
C GLU A 252 -10.75 5.26 -4.27
N VAL A 253 -11.90 4.61 -4.54
CA VAL A 253 -12.69 3.93 -3.52
C VAL A 253 -11.92 2.73 -2.96
N PHE A 254 -11.35 1.90 -3.81
CA PHE A 254 -10.56 0.76 -3.37
C PHE A 254 -9.30 1.18 -2.61
N GLU A 255 -8.56 2.18 -3.07
CA GLU A 255 -7.37 2.70 -2.38
C GLU A 255 -7.73 3.22 -0.97
N TYR A 256 -8.86 3.92 -0.83
CA TYR A 256 -9.32 4.40 0.48
C TYR A 256 -9.61 3.24 1.44
N PHE A 257 -10.42 2.27 1.00
CA PHE A 257 -10.81 1.15 1.86
C PHE A 257 -9.68 0.14 2.06
N GLU A 258 -8.77 -0.01 1.10
CA GLU A 258 -7.57 -0.81 1.30
C GLU A 258 -6.72 -0.23 2.44
N ASP A 259 -6.47 1.08 2.43
CA ASP A 259 -5.75 1.76 3.51
C ASP A 259 -6.50 1.60 4.85
N TYR A 260 -7.82 1.79 4.85
CA TYR A 260 -8.61 1.68 6.06
C TYR A 260 -8.57 0.26 6.64
N ILE A 261 -8.88 -0.74 5.85
CA ILE A 261 -8.91 -2.14 6.31
C ILE A 261 -7.50 -2.60 6.71
N SER A 262 -6.47 -2.19 5.98
CA SER A 262 -5.09 -2.53 6.30
C SER A 262 -4.58 -1.85 7.59
N SER A 263 -5.25 -0.79 8.07
CA SER A 263 -4.90 -0.14 9.33
C SER A 263 -5.19 -1.02 10.57
N PHE A 264 -6.13 -1.95 10.48
CA PHE A 264 -6.50 -2.87 11.58
C PHE A 264 -6.37 -4.36 11.20
N SER A 265 -6.19 -4.67 9.93
CA SER A 265 -6.06 -6.02 9.40
C SER A 265 -4.66 -6.23 8.80
N LYS A 266 -4.34 -7.45 8.41
CA LYS A 266 -3.13 -7.73 7.65
C LYS A 266 -3.26 -7.17 6.23
N LYS A 267 -2.15 -7.17 5.47
CA LYS A 267 -2.18 -6.81 4.04
C LYS A 267 -3.24 -7.63 3.29
N PRO A 268 -3.80 -7.07 2.20
CA PRO A 268 -4.74 -7.80 1.36
C PRO A 268 -4.15 -9.14 0.92
N TYR A 269 -4.99 -10.14 0.94
CA TYR A 269 -4.61 -11.50 0.55
C TYR A 269 -4.81 -11.76 -0.95
N GLN A 270 -5.89 -11.22 -1.52
CA GLN A 270 -6.24 -11.41 -2.91
C GLN A 270 -6.86 -10.17 -3.53
N TYR A 271 -6.52 -9.95 -4.80
CA TYR A 271 -7.16 -9.01 -5.70
C TYR A 271 -7.81 -9.82 -6.81
N ILE A 272 -9.13 -9.72 -6.94
CA ILE A 272 -9.94 -10.57 -7.82
C ILE A 272 -10.72 -9.72 -8.80
N ARG A 273 -10.90 -10.22 -10.04
CA ARG A 273 -11.90 -9.78 -10.99
C ARG A 273 -12.77 -10.96 -11.38
N GLU A 274 -14.04 -10.68 -11.50
CA GLU A 274 -15.05 -11.64 -11.96
C GLU A 274 -15.41 -11.26 -13.39
N ASP A 275 -15.12 -12.14 -14.38
CA ASP A 275 -15.45 -11.93 -15.78
C ASP A 275 -16.69 -12.75 -16.10
N ASP A 276 -17.87 -12.09 -16.12
CA ASP A 276 -19.17 -12.76 -16.33
C ASP A 276 -19.37 -13.28 -17.78
N ASP A 277 -18.65 -12.72 -18.76
CA ASP A 277 -18.85 -13.04 -20.17
C ASP A 277 -18.32 -14.44 -20.56
N LYS A 278 -17.56 -15.09 -19.69
CA LYS A 278 -16.92 -16.41 -19.95
C LYS A 278 -17.27 -17.50 -18.94
N GLY A 279 -18.28 -17.29 -18.10
CA GLY A 279 -18.70 -18.23 -17.07
C GLY A 279 -17.65 -18.35 -15.94
N TYR A 280 -17.91 -17.74 -14.82
CA TYR A 280 -17.21 -17.83 -13.52
C TYR A 280 -15.71 -18.17 -13.61
N SER A 281 -14.90 -17.24 -14.05
CA SER A 281 -13.46 -17.33 -13.91
C SER A 281 -12.96 -16.22 -12.99
N GLU A 282 -12.79 -16.53 -11.71
CA GLU A 282 -12.04 -15.65 -10.81
C GLU A 282 -10.61 -15.52 -11.31
N LYS A 283 -10.24 -14.34 -11.76
CA LYS A 283 -8.87 -14.03 -12.12
C LYS A 283 -8.19 -13.30 -10.97
N ARG A 284 -7.10 -13.89 -10.46
CA ARG A 284 -6.29 -13.31 -9.37
C ARG A 284 -5.19 -12.45 -9.95
N PHE A 285 -4.97 -11.29 -9.34
CA PHE A 285 -4.00 -10.30 -9.80
C PHE A 285 -3.01 -9.96 -8.71
N LYS A 286 -1.85 -9.47 -9.10
CA LYS A 286 -0.99 -8.70 -8.21
C LYS A 286 -1.59 -7.31 -8.01
N LYS A 287 -1.23 -6.63 -6.92
CA LYS A 287 -1.73 -5.29 -6.59
C LYS A 287 -1.55 -4.31 -7.77
N GLU A 288 -0.36 -4.25 -8.34
CA GLU A 288 -0.03 -3.33 -9.43
C GLU A 288 -0.89 -3.60 -10.69
N GLU A 289 -1.06 -4.87 -11.04
CA GLU A 289 -1.88 -5.29 -12.17
C GLU A 289 -3.35 -4.97 -11.95
N PHE A 290 -3.84 -5.17 -10.71
CA PHE A 290 -5.20 -4.84 -10.32
C PHE A 290 -5.48 -3.35 -10.47
N TYR A 291 -4.60 -2.48 -9.94
CA TYR A 291 -4.78 -1.03 -10.02
C TYR A 291 -4.43 -0.43 -11.38
N HIS A 292 -3.48 -1.02 -12.11
CA HIS A 292 -3.15 -0.57 -13.47
C HIS A 292 -4.35 -0.66 -14.41
N THR A 293 -5.13 -1.70 -14.28
CA THR A 293 -6.32 -1.89 -15.11
C THR A 293 -7.47 -0.94 -14.77
N PHE A 294 -7.55 -0.38 -13.54
CA PHE A 294 -8.53 0.69 -13.22
C PHE A 294 -8.23 2.03 -13.91
N SER A 295 -7.03 2.24 -14.40
CA SER A 295 -6.70 3.40 -15.23
C SER A 295 -7.20 3.28 -16.68
N ASN A 296 -7.60 2.09 -17.13
CA ASN A 296 -8.13 1.82 -18.47
C ASN A 296 -9.66 1.70 -18.41
N ALA A 297 -10.34 2.22 -19.43
CA ALA A 297 -11.79 2.23 -19.55
C ALA A 297 -12.45 0.82 -19.46
N GLU A 298 -11.67 -0.24 -19.65
CA GLU A 298 -12.12 -1.64 -19.60
C GLU A 298 -12.59 -2.12 -18.23
N LEU A 299 -12.21 -1.44 -17.15
CA LEU A 299 -12.59 -1.88 -15.79
C LEU A 299 -13.93 -1.41 -15.29
N LYS A 300 -14.54 -0.49 -15.98
CA LYS A 300 -15.94 -0.18 -15.71
C LYS A 300 -16.88 -1.35 -16.06
N GLU A 301 -16.33 -2.41 -16.64
CA GLU A 301 -17.09 -3.52 -17.21
C GLU A 301 -16.94 -4.86 -16.44
N THR A 302 -16.17 -4.91 -15.35
CA THR A 302 -15.99 -6.14 -14.56
C THR A 302 -16.21 -5.92 -13.08
N ASP A 303 -16.85 -6.88 -12.42
CA ASP A 303 -16.89 -6.92 -10.96
C ASP A 303 -15.49 -7.13 -10.41
N ALA A 304 -15.16 -6.43 -9.33
CA ALA A 304 -13.85 -6.49 -8.73
C ALA A 304 -13.94 -6.61 -7.20
N SER A 305 -12.98 -7.29 -6.59
CA SER A 305 -12.95 -7.38 -5.12
C SER A 305 -11.53 -7.50 -4.57
N ILE A 306 -11.34 -7.02 -3.33
CA ILE A 306 -10.13 -7.22 -2.54
C ILE A 306 -10.51 -7.96 -1.26
N LEU A 307 -9.72 -8.98 -0.90
CA LEU A 307 -9.94 -9.81 0.28
C LEU A 307 -8.77 -9.73 1.27
N TRP A 308 -9.11 -9.72 2.55
CA TRP A 308 -8.16 -9.80 3.67
C TRP A 308 -8.45 -11.05 4.50
N ASN A 309 -7.42 -11.62 5.10
CA ASN A 309 -7.46 -12.70 6.09
C ASN A 309 -7.96 -14.07 5.62
N ALA A 310 -8.38 -14.22 4.38
CA ALA A 310 -8.85 -15.50 3.85
C ALA A 310 -7.73 -16.27 3.15
N ASN A 311 -7.39 -17.47 3.65
CA ASN A 311 -6.61 -18.43 2.86
C ASN A 311 -7.42 -19.73 2.66
N PRO A 312 -8.24 -19.81 1.61
CA PRO A 312 -9.07 -20.99 1.34
C PRO A 312 -8.26 -22.28 1.06
N ASN A 313 -6.97 -22.15 0.79
CA ASN A 313 -6.10 -23.27 0.45
C ASN A 313 -5.21 -23.74 1.61
N LYS A 314 -5.28 -23.10 2.79
CA LYS A 314 -4.56 -23.57 3.98
C LYS A 314 -5.46 -24.46 4.82
N PRO A 315 -4.98 -25.64 5.23
CA PRO A 315 -5.75 -26.49 6.12
C PRO A 315 -6.04 -25.77 7.47
N ALA A 316 -7.18 -26.05 8.06
CA ALA A 316 -7.64 -25.45 9.31
C ALA A 316 -6.61 -25.53 10.45
N SER A 317 -5.75 -26.55 10.46
CA SER A 317 -4.67 -26.71 11.40
C SER A 317 -3.61 -25.61 11.36
N GLU A 318 -3.41 -24.95 10.23
CA GLU A 318 -2.51 -23.79 10.11
C GLU A 318 -3.25 -22.46 10.28
N SER A 319 -4.56 -22.40 9.98
CA SER A 319 -5.40 -21.23 10.24
C SER A 319 -5.83 -21.15 11.71
N SER A 320 -5.81 -22.27 12.45
CA SER A 320 -6.16 -22.31 13.88
C SER A 320 -5.23 -21.52 14.79
N LYS A 321 -4.04 -21.13 14.32
CA LYS A 321 -3.19 -20.14 15.02
C LYS A 321 -3.64 -18.69 14.80
N ALA A 322 -4.47 -18.42 13.80
CA ALA A 322 -5.13 -17.13 13.58
C ALA A 322 -6.56 -17.20 14.14
N LYS A 323 -6.67 -17.55 15.42
CA LYS A 323 -7.95 -17.61 16.14
C LYS A 323 -8.72 -16.32 15.89
N ASN A 324 -9.96 -16.44 15.39
CA ASN A 324 -10.93 -15.36 15.25
C ASN A 324 -10.52 -14.18 14.34
N THR A 325 -9.76 -14.43 13.27
CA THR A 325 -9.53 -13.36 12.29
C THR A 325 -10.65 -13.37 11.25
N PRO A 326 -11.56 -12.41 11.25
CA PRO A 326 -12.65 -12.35 10.28
C PRO A 326 -12.13 -12.23 8.85
N ILE A 327 -12.93 -12.69 7.89
CA ILE A 327 -12.71 -12.45 6.48
C ILE A 327 -13.29 -11.08 6.15
N VAL A 328 -12.50 -10.18 5.61
CA VAL A 328 -12.96 -8.87 5.15
C VAL A 328 -12.86 -8.82 3.65
N LYS A 329 -13.91 -8.35 2.98
CA LYS A 329 -13.97 -8.20 1.54
C LYS A 329 -14.57 -6.84 1.19
N ILE A 330 -13.99 -6.14 0.22
CA ILE A 330 -14.64 -5.06 -0.49
C ILE A 330 -14.96 -5.52 -1.91
N LYS A 331 -16.17 -5.33 -2.35
CA LYS A 331 -16.66 -5.67 -3.69
C LYS A 331 -17.16 -4.42 -4.41
N TYR A 332 -16.80 -4.29 -5.68
CA TYR A 332 -17.39 -3.36 -6.64
C TYR A 332 -18.29 -4.15 -7.59
N LYS A 333 -19.53 -3.67 -7.76
CA LYS A 333 -20.53 -4.21 -8.69
C LYS A 333 -20.61 -3.29 -9.91
N ARG A 334 -20.18 -3.79 -11.07
CA ARG A 334 -20.09 -3.01 -12.32
C ARG A 334 -21.44 -2.51 -12.82
N GLU A 335 -22.46 -3.33 -12.68
CA GLU A 335 -23.79 -3.08 -13.25
C GLU A 335 -24.37 -1.74 -12.79
N ASN A 336 -24.18 -1.43 -11.50
CA ASN A 336 -24.72 -0.23 -10.87
C ASN A 336 -23.64 0.72 -10.35
N HIS A 337 -22.35 0.41 -10.53
CA HIS A 337 -21.21 1.14 -9.94
C HIS A 337 -21.33 1.29 -8.42
N THR A 338 -21.83 0.26 -7.74
CA THR A 338 -22.04 0.24 -6.29
C THR A 338 -20.97 -0.58 -5.59
N TYR A 339 -20.89 -0.41 -4.28
CA TYR A 339 -19.85 -1.02 -3.44
C TYR A 339 -20.49 -1.69 -2.24
N GLU A 340 -19.86 -2.78 -1.83
CA GLU A 340 -20.24 -3.54 -0.64
C GLU A 340 -18.97 -3.94 0.11
N ILE A 341 -18.98 -3.76 1.44
CA ILE A 341 -17.93 -4.28 2.31
C ILE A 341 -18.57 -5.34 3.17
N SER A 342 -18.03 -6.55 3.16
CA SER A 342 -18.45 -7.63 4.07
C SER A 342 -17.35 -7.96 5.06
N ILE A 343 -17.76 -8.26 6.29
CA ILE A 343 -16.91 -8.77 7.37
C ILE A 343 -17.60 -10.04 7.88
N GLU A 344 -16.93 -11.20 7.73
CA GLU A 344 -17.56 -12.49 7.94
C GLU A 344 -16.79 -13.32 8.97
N PHE A 345 -17.52 -14.12 9.74
CA PHE A 345 -16.93 -15.11 10.65
C PHE A 345 -16.21 -16.20 9.85
N ASN A 346 -14.94 -16.41 10.16
CA ASN A 346 -14.14 -17.44 9.49
C ASN A 346 -14.46 -18.83 10.10
N ARG A 347 -15.34 -19.58 9.45
CA ARG A 347 -15.77 -20.90 9.91
C ARG A 347 -14.65 -21.93 9.75
N PRO A 348 -14.43 -22.82 10.75
CA PRO A 348 -13.49 -23.92 10.61
C PRO A 348 -13.90 -24.87 9.47
N ASN A 349 -12.92 -25.31 8.67
CA ASN A 349 -13.18 -26.24 7.57
C ASN A 349 -13.72 -27.61 8.02
N ASP A 350 -13.54 -28.01 9.28
CA ASP A 350 -14.02 -29.28 9.84
C ASP A 350 -15.53 -29.31 10.08
N TYR A 351 -16.21 -28.15 10.01
CA TYR A 351 -17.65 -28.06 10.19
C TYR A 351 -18.43 -28.90 9.13
N ASN A 352 -17.99 -28.86 7.88
CA ASN A 352 -18.66 -29.62 6.80
C ASN A 352 -18.44 -31.15 6.88
N ASN A 353 -17.44 -31.61 7.61
CA ASN A 353 -17.16 -33.02 7.79
C ASN A 353 -17.99 -33.63 8.94
N ASN A 354 -18.30 -32.84 9.95
CA ASN A 354 -19.10 -33.30 11.10
C ASN A 354 -20.61 -33.30 10.85
N LEU A 355 -21.10 -32.45 9.90
CA LEU A 355 -22.52 -32.48 9.49
C LEU A 355 -22.88 -33.69 8.60
N LYS A 356 -21.89 -34.40 8.03
CA LYS A 356 -22.11 -35.62 7.24
C LYS A 356 -22.11 -36.90 8.06
N GLN A 357 -21.92 -36.81 9.38
CA GLN A 357 -21.87 -37.99 10.28
C GLN A 357 -23.04 -38.08 11.27
N ASN A 358 -24.04 -37.18 11.17
CA ASN A 358 -25.27 -37.27 11.97
C ASN A 358 -26.50 -37.42 11.01
#